data_9f9e15f88333129a58a6394b5795e271
#
_entry.id   9f9e15f88333129a58a6394b5795e271
#
_cell.length_a   1.000
_cell.length_b   1.000
_cell.length_c   1.000
_cell.angle_alpha   90.00
_cell.angle_beta   90.00
_cell.angle_gamma   90.00
#
_symmetry.space_group_name_H-M   'P 1'
#
loop_
_entity.id
_entity.type
_entity.pdbx_description
1 polymer ?
#
loop_
_entity_poly.entity_id
_entity_poly.type
_entity_poly.pdbx_seq_one_letter_code
_entity_poly.pdbx_strand_id
1 'polypeptide(L)'
;MRPIDAMSVLVTGGGSGLGEGIARHLCAAGARVTISGRRADKVAAVAESIGAACAYVVGDVTVADDRAAMVAAATEHGAGRIDTLVNNAGNMYRGPLATLDEQALLEVFHSNVVGAMMLTQAALPALLASHGAVIFMGSVHSQRAFPGASPYAATKGALETLTGVLAAELGPQGVRVSCVRPGGVFTEINQRAGLFDDAEALARLESLAPAHALGRLGTATEIAEAVEYLARAEWATGNVLTVDGGLGLGVTNA
;
A
#
# COMPACT_ATOMS: atom_id res chain seq x y z
N MET A 1 12.67 4.66 18.15
CA MET A 1 11.93 4.90 16.89
C MET A 1 12.50 6.14 16.22
N ARG A 2 12.66 6.12 14.90
CA ARG A 2 13.12 7.30 14.14
C ARG A 2 12.17 8.49 14.29
N PRO A 3 12.68 9.74 14.33
CA PRO A 3 11.85 10.94 14.29
C PRO A 3 11.11 11.01 12.94
N ILE A 4 9.80 11.26 12.95
CA ILE A 4 9.00 11.29 11.74
C ILE A 4 9.23 12.56 10.91
N ASP A 5 9.47 13.67 11.57
CA ASP A 5 9.70 15.00 10.99
C ASP A 5 11.00 15.11 10.17
N ALA A 6 11.90 14.13 10.31
CA ALA A 6 13.11 14.02 9.49
C ALA A 6 12.96 13.05 8.30
N MET A 7 11.80 12.42 8.11
CA MET A 7 11.62 11.36 7.13
C MET A 7 11.11 11.88 5.78
N SER A 8 11.65 11.28 4.71
CA SER A 8 11.14 11.36 3.34
C SER A 8 10.48 10.04 2.96
N VAL A 9 9.22 10.10 2.51
CA VAL A 9 8.41 8.92 2.22
C VAL A 9 7.86 8.97 0.80
N LEU A 10 8.04 7.90 0.02
CA LEU A 10 7.37 7.71 -1.27
C LEU A 10 6.16 6.78 -1.08
N VAL A 11 4.96 7.25 -1.43
CA VAL A 11 3.70 6.47 -1.35
C VAL A 11 3.10 6.31 -2.74
N THR A 12 3.01 5.09 -3.24
CA THR A 12 2.34 4.82 -4.52
C THR A 12 0.83 4.66 -4.37
N GLY A 13 0.08 5.08 -5.39
CA GLY A 13 -1.39 5.07 -5.32
C GLY A 13 -1.95 6.09 -4.32
N GLY A 14 -1.27 7.24 -4.17
CA GLY A 14 -1.58 8.27 -3.18
C GLY A 14 -2.75 9.20 -3.53
N GLY A 15 -3.38 9.05 -4.70
CA GLY A 15 -4.48 9.92 -5.15
C GLY A 15 -5.85 9.55 -4.57
N SER A 16 -5.98 8.50 -3.76
CA SER A 16 -7.24 8.12 -3.11
C SER A 16 -7.04 7.03 -2.04
N GLY A 17 -8.07 6.80 -1.22
CA GLY A 17 -8.18 5.67 -0.31
C GLY A 17 -7.04 5.55 0.70
N LEU A 18 -6.45 4.35 0.83
CA LEU A 18 -5.38 4.14 1.81
C LEU A 18 -4.15 4.98 1.54
N GLY A 19 -3.74 5.10 0.27
CA GLY A 19 -2.54 5.87 -0.09
C GLY A 19 -2.69 7.37 0.24
N GLU A 20 -3.84 7.96 -0.01
CA GLU A 20 -4.18 9.32 0.40
C GLU A 20 -4.18 9.45 1.93
N GLY A 21 -4.85 8.53 2.64
CA GLY A 21 -4.89 8.54 4.09
C GLY A 21 -3.49 8.45 4.73
N ILE A 22 -2.63 7.57 4.18
CA ILE A 22 -1.23 7.44 4.61
C ILE A 22 -0.47 8.76 4.39
N ALA A 23 -0.60 9.37 3.21
CA ALA A 23 0.08 10.63 2.91
C ALA A 23 -0.35 11.76 3.86
N ARG A 24 -1.66 11.93 4.06
CA ARG A 24 -2.20 12.94 4.99
C ARG A 24 -1.70 12.74 6.42
N HIS A 25 -1.74 11.51 6.91
CA HIS A 25 -1.30 11.16 8.25
C HIS A 25 0.19 11.47 8.46
N LEU A 26 1.05 10.98 7.55
CA LEU A 26 2.50 11.16 7.67
C LEU A 26 2.92 12.63 7.52
N CYS A 27 2.28 13.39 6.60
CA CYS A 27 2.52 14.83 6.48
C CYS A 27 2.09 15.58 7.74
N ALA A 28 0.93 15.25 8.32
CA ALA A 28 0.46 15.86 9.57
C ALA A 28 1.39 15.55 10.75
N ALA A 29 2.07 14.39 10.74
CA ALA A 29 3.11 14.03 11.70
C ALA A 29 4.47 14.68 11.43
N GLY A 30 4.63 15.41 10.32
CA GLY A 30 5.83 16.19 10.00
C GLY A 30 6.74 15.59 8.90
N ALA A 31 6.41 14.43 8.32
CA ALA A 31 7.18 13.85 7.23
C ALA A 31 7.01 14.65 5.93
N ARG A 32 8.03 14.57 5.06
CA ARG A 32 7.91 14.94 3.65
C ARG A 32 7.44 13.73 2.85
N VAL A 33 6.30 13.86 2.17
CA VAL A 33 5.73 12.75 1.42
C VAL A 33 5.67 13.08 -0.07
N THR A 34 6.12 12.16 -0.90
CA THR A 34 5.85 12.22 -2.35
C THR A 34 4.83 11.13 -2.67
N ILE A 35 3.72 11.52 -3.27
CA ILE A 35 2.69 10.57 -3.71
C ILE A 35 2.79 10.34 -5.22
N SER A 36 2.45 9.12 -5.67
CA SER A 36 2.34 8.84 -7.09
C SER A 36 1.02 8.17 -7.45
N GLY A 37 0.62 8.30 -8.71
CA GLY A 37 -0.57 7.65 -9.25
C GLY A 37 -0.84 8.03 -10.69
N ARG A 38 -1.69 7.25 -11.37
CA ARG A 38 -1.99 7.43 -12.80
C ARG A 38 -2.96 8.58 -13.09
N ARG A 39 -3.80 8.94 -12.13
CA ARG A 39 -4.82 9.99 -12.27
C ARG A 39 -4.22 11.32 -11.83
N ALA A 40 -3.81 12.12 -12.82
CA ALA A 40 -3.12 13.39 -12.60
C ALA A 40 -3.93 14.35 -11.72
N ASP A 41 -5.23 14.49 -12.01
CA ASP A 41 -6.18 15.32 -11.25
C ASP A 41 -6.26 14.93 -9.76
N LYS A 42 -6.29 13.62 -9.48
CA LYS A 42 -6.41 13.11 -8.11
C LYS A 42 -5.14 13.31 -7.29
N VAL A 43 -3.97 12.97 -7.85
CA VAL A 43 -2.72 13.15 -7.09
C VAL A 43 -2.39 14.63 -6.89
N ALA A 44 -2.68 15.49 -7.88
CA ALA A 44 -2.53 16.93 -7.74
C ALA A 44 -3.44 17.48 -6.64
N ALA A 45 -4.73 17.17 -6.67
CA ALA A 45 -5.69 17.64 -5.66
C ALA A 45 -5.34 17.20 -4.23
N VAL A 46 -4.87 15.96 -4.04
CA VAL A 46 -4.40 15.48 -2.74
C VAL A 46 -3.18 16.27 -2.28
N ALA A 47 -2.16 16.42 -3.13
CA ALA A 47 -0.93 17.14 -2.77
C ALA A 47 -1.21 18.61 -2.46
N GLU A 48 -1.99 19.30 -3.29
CA GLU A 48 -2.40 20.68 -3.07
C GLU A 48 -3.16 20.87 -1.75
N SER A 49 -4.07 19.95 -1.42
CA SER A 49 -4.84 20.01 -0.18
C SER A 49 -4.00 19.78 1.09
N ILE A 50 -2.87 19.06 0.98
CA ILE A 50 -1.93 18.84 2.08
C ILE A 50 -0.94 20.02 2.18
N GLY A 51 -0.53 20.59 1.05
CA GLY A 51 0.41 21.71 0.98
C GLY A 51 1.87 21.25 0.86
N ALA A 52 2.80 22.13 1.28
CA ALA A 52 4.24 21.99 1.00
C ALA A 52 4.90 20.70 1.52
N ALA A 53 4.29 19.99 2.47
CA ALA A 53 4.80 18.72 2.97
C ALA A 53 4.57 17.55 1.98
N CYS A 54 3.72 17.75 0.96
CA CYS A 54 3.36 16.74 -0.02
C CYS A 54 3.69 17.17 -1.44
N ALA A 55 4.55 16.42 -2.12
CA ALA A 55 4.76 16.50 -3.56
C ALA A 55 4.02 15.36 -4.29
N TYR A 56 3.84 15.49 -5.60
CA TYR A 56 3.26 14.42 -6.40
C TYR A 56 4.00 14.20 -7.71
N VAL A 57 3.86 13.00 -8.24
CA VAL A 57 4.31 12.63 -9.59
C VAL A 57 3.26 11.73 -10.26
N VAL A 58 2.94 12.05 -11.50
CA VAL A 58 2.01 11.22 -12.29
C VAL A 58 2.80 10.07 -12.90
N GLY A 59 2.29 8.83 -12.76
CA GLY A 59 2.96 7.68 -13.35
C GLY A 59 2.30 6.35 -12.97
N ASP A 60 2.67 5.32 -13.73
CA ASP A 60 2.24 3.93 -13.53
C ASP A 60 3.43 3.08 -13.03
N VAL A 61 3.25 2.36 -11.94
CA VAL A 61 4.29 1.47 -11.37
C VAL A 61 4.68 0.33 -12.32
N THR A 62 3.88 0.07 -13.36
CA THR A 62 4.20 -0.94 -14.38
C THR A 62 5.18 -0.43 -15.45
N VAL A 63 5.37 0.90 -15.57
CA VAL A 63 6.24 1.54 -16.56
C VAL A 63 7.60 1.89 -15.95
N ALA A 64 8.68 1.51 -16.61
CA ALA A 64 10.04 1.68 -16.08
C ALA A 64 10.44 3.15 -15.92
N ASP A 65 10.15 3.98 -16.92
CA ASP A 65 10.48 5.41 -16.89
C ASP A 65 9.67 6.15 -15.80
N ASP A 66 8.41 5.75 -15.58
CA ASP A 66 7.59 6.33 -14.52
C ASP A 66 8.13 5.98 -13.13
N ARG A 67 8.61 4.74 -12.94
CA ARG A 67 9.28 4.35 -11.69
C ARG A 67 10.55 5.17 -11.43
N ALA A 68 11.35 5.42 -12.46
CA ALA A 68 12.52 6.27 -12.35
C ALA A 68 12.12 7.73 -11.98
N ALA A 69 11.06 8.26 -12.61
CA ALA A 69 10.52 9.58 -12.28
C ALA A 69 9.98 9.65 -10.84
N MET A 70 9.31 8.61 -10.37
CA MET A 70 8.84 8.52 -8.96
C MET A 70 9.98 8.60 -7.96
N VAL A 71 11.06 7.84 -8.21
CA VAL A 71 12.25 7.85 -7.34
C VAL A 71 12.95 9.22 -7.39
N ALA A 72 13.11 9.81 -8.58
CA ALA A 72 13.72 11.13 -8.73
C ALA A 72 12.93 12.21 -7.98
N ALA A 73 11.62 12.30 -8.20
CA ALA A 73 10.75 13.26 -7.52
C ALA A 73 10.76 13.09 -5.99
N ALA A 74 10.71 11.85 -5.50
CA ALA A 74 10.78 11.58 -4.06
C ALA A 74 12.13 11.95 -3.46
N THR A 75 13.23 11.70 -4.17
CA THR A 75 14.57 12.07 -3.75
C THR A 75 14.74 13.60 -3.72
N GLU A 76 14.25 14.31 -4.73
CA GLU A 76 14.27 15.77 -4.79
C GLU A 76 13.48 16.39 -3.62
N HIS A 77 12.22 16.01 -3.46
CA HIS A 77 11.36 16.50 -2.37
C HIS A 77 11.92 16.14 -0.99
N GLY A 78 12.54 14.96 -0.87
CA GLY A 78 13.19 14.45 0.34
C GLY A 78 14.58 15.01 0.63
N ALA A 79 15.02 16.06 -0.08
CA ALA A 79 16.36 16.65 0.07
C ALA A 79 17.48 15.61 -0.08
N GLY A 80 17.40 14.79 -1.12
CA GLY A 80 18.40 13.76 -1.47
C GLY A 80 18.13 12.39 -0.83
N ARG A 81 16.99 12.16 -0.16
CA ARG A 81 16.71 10.96 0.62
C ARG A 81 15.35 10.34 0.29
N ILE A 82 15.28 9.02 0.46
CA ILE A 82 14.03 8.25 0.63
C ILE A 82 14.24 7.36 1.85
N ASP A 83 13.55 7.67 2.95
CA ASP A 83 13.63 6.88 4.19
C ASP A 83 12.61 5.74 4.22
N THR A 84 11.49 5.90 3.50
CA THR A 84 10.48 4.83 3.43
C THR A 84 9.83 4.81 2.04
N LEU A 85 9.70 3.62 1.48
CA LEU A 85 8.89 3.33 0.31
C LEU A 85 7.64 2.56 0.73
N VAL A 86 6.45 3.13 0.47
CA VAL A 86 5.16 2.46 0.67
C VAL A 86 4.60 2.01 -0.68
N ASN A 87 4.72 0.73 -0.96
CA ASN A 87 4.14 0.08 -2.15
C ASN A 87 2.65 -0.18 -1.90
N ASN A 88 1.84 0.86 -2.10
CA ASN A 88 0.38 0.82 -1.90
C ASN A 88 -0.40 0.73 -3.22
N ALA A 89 0.15 1.17 -4.34
CA ALA A 89 -0.51 1.05 -5.64
C ALA A 89 -0.94 -0.40 -5.91
N GLY A 90 -2.18 -0.57 -6.38
CA GLY A 90 -2.69 -1.88 -6.71
C GLY A 90 -4.09 -1.80 -7.30
N ASN A 91 -4.43 -2.85 -8.04
CA ASN A 91 -5.73 -3.06 -8.64
C ASN A 91 -6.38 -4.31 -8.05
N MET A 92 -7.70 -4.43 -8.24
CA MET A 92 -8.44 -5.62 -7.91
C MET A 92 -8.93 -6.29 -9.18
N TYR A 93 -8.77 -7.60 -9.25
CA TYR A 93 -9.42 -8.46 -10.24
C TYR A 93 -10.10 -9.61 -9.49
N ARG A 94 -11.36 -9.86 -9.82
CA ARG A 94 -12.20 -10.91 -9.21
C ARG A 94 -12.98 -11.64 -10.28
N GLY A 95 -13.20 -12.93 -10.05
CA GLY A 95 -14.02 -13.79 -10.89
C GLY A 95 -13.97 -15.24 -10.40
N PRO A 96 -14.94 -16.08 -10.77
CA PRO A 96 -14.89 -17.50 -10.55
C PRO A 96 -13.76 -18.13 -11.38
N LEU A 97 -13.06 -19.13 -10.84
CA LEU A 97 -11.91 -19.75 -11.52
C LEU A 97 -12.21 -20.22 -12.95
N ALA A 98 -13.43 -20.70 -13.18
CA ALA A 98 -13.84 -21.23 -14.47
C ALA A 98 -13.90 -20.19 -15.61
N THR A 99 -13.93 -18.89 -15.27
CA THR A 99 -14.12 -17.79 -16.25
C THR A 99 -13.08 -16.69 -16.09
N LEU A 100 -11.95 -16.97 -15.43
CA LEU A 100 -10.87 -16.00 -15.32
C LEU A 100 -10.26 -15.73 -16.70
N ASP A 101 -10.01 -14.46 -16.97
CA ASP A 101 -9.26 -14.01 -18.13
C ASP A 101 -7.77 -13.97 -17.80
N GLU A 102 -6.94 -14.61 -18.63
CA GLU A 102 -5.49 -14.72 -18.41
C GLU A 102 -4.82 -13.35 -18.50
N GLN A 103 -5.22 -12.50 -19.45
CA GLN A 103 -4.62 -11.18 -19.61
C GLN A 103 -4.91 -10.29 -18.40
N ALA A 104 -6.14 -10.27 -17.90
CA ALA A 104 -6.50 -9.55 -16.68
C ALA A 104 -5.77 -10.09 -15.44
N LEU A 105 -5.52 -11.41 -15.41
CA LEU A 105 -4.70 -12.02 -14.34
C LEU A 105 -3.24 -11.53 -14.41
N LEU A 106 -2.64 -11.53 -15.60
CA LEU A 106 -1.29 -10.99 -15.78
C LEU A 106 -1.20 -9.51 -15.42
N GLU A 107 -2.19 -8.70 -15.78
CA GLU A 107 -2.24 -7.27 -15.47
C GLU A 107 -2.32 -7.00 -13.96
N VAL A 108 -3.15 -7.75 -13.21
CA VAL A 108 -3.22 -7.57 -11.76
C VAL A 108 -1.93 -8.00 -11.06
N PHE A 109 -1.26 -9.05 -11.53
CA PHE A 109 0.06 -9.42 -11.03
C PHE A 109 1.12 -8.39 -11.41
N HIS A 110 1.10 -7.88 -12.64
CA HIS A 110 2.03 -6.85 -13.09
C HIS A 110 1.91 -5.58 -12.23
N SER A 111 0.69 -5.10 -11.98
CA SER A 111 0.50 -3.90 -11.16
C SER A 111 0.81 -4.11 -9.68
N ASN A 112 0.34 -5.23 -9.09
CA ASN A 112 0.38 -5.40 -7.64
C ASN A 112 1.70 -5.98 -7.13
N VAL A 113 2.36 -6.83 -7.93
CA VAL A 113 3.57 -7.56 -7.52
C VAL A 113 4.79 -7.08 -8.27
N VAL A 114 4.79 -7.19 -9.61
CA VAL A 114 5.97 -6.86 -10.41
C VAL A 114 6.30 -5.37 -10.30
N GLY A 115 5.30 -4.49 -10.42
CA GLY A 115 5.47 -3.05 -10.27
C GLY A 115 6.05 -2.66 -8.91
N ALA A 116 5.55 -3.27 -7.83
CA ALA A 116 6.06 -3.04 -6.47
C ALA A 116 7.51 -3.52 -6.30
N MET A 117 7.86 -4.70 -6.83
CA MET A 117 9.23 -5.21 -6.81
C MET A 117 10.18 -4.33 -7.59
N MET A 118 9.82 -3.95 -8.82
CA MET A 118 10.66 -3.14 -9.70
C MET A 118 10.81 -1.70 -9.20
N LEU A 119 9.79 -1.11 -8.56
CA LEU A 119 9.94 0.18 -7.90
C LEU A 119 10.84 0.08 -6.66
N THR A 120 10.73 -1.00 -5.88
CA THR A 120 11.64 -1.25 -4.76
C THR A 120 13.08 -1.37 -5.25
N GLN A 121 13.33 -2.07 -6.37
CA GLN A 121 14.65 -2.14 -7.00
C GLN A 121 15.14 -0.75 -7.41
N ALA A 122 14.31 0.05 -8.07
CA ALA A 122 14.69 1.41 -8.51
C ALA A 122 15.02 2.34 -7.33
N ALA A 123 14.31 2.21 -6.20
CA ALA A 123 14.52 3.00 -4.99
C ALA A 123 15.66 2.47 -4.10
N LEU A 124 16.16 1.25 -4.37
CA LEU A 124 17.11 0.57 -3.50
C LEU A 124 18.37 1.38 -3.18
N PRO A 125 19.03 2.09 -4.12
CA PRO A 125 20.19 2.92 -3.79
C PRO A 125 19.91 3.99 -2.73
N ALA A 126 18.75 4.66 -2.81
CA ALA A 126 18.35 5.68 -1.84
C ALA A 126 17.98 5.05 -0.47
N LEU A 127 17.30 3.90 -0.48
CA LEU A 127 16.95 3.15 0.73
C LEU A 127 18.19 2.60 1.45
N LEU A 128 19.19 2.14 0.72
CA LEU A 128 20.48 1.71 1.30
C LEU A 128 21.21 2.89 1.97
N ALA A 129 21.27 4.04 1.29
CA ALA A 129 21.92 5.24 1.81
C ALA A 129 21.25 5.78 3.08
N SER A 130 19.94 5.59 3.24
CA SER A 130 19.17 6.06 4.39
C SER A 130 18.99 4.99 5.49
N HIS A 131 19.43 3.74 5.28
CA HIS A 131 19.04 2.58 6.07
C HIS A 131 17.52 2.52 6.25
N GLY A 132 16.81 2.65 5.13
CA GLY A 132 15.39 2.92 5.06
C GLY A 132 14.48 1.72 5.32
N ALA A 133 13.22 1.89 4.95
CA ALA A 133 12.20 0.84 5.05
C ALA A 133 11.39 0.69 3.75
N VAL A 134 11.03 -0.55 3.43
CA VAL A 134 10.03 -0.89 2.40
C VAL A 134 8.80 -1.43 3.11
N ILE A 135 7.63 -0.89 2.77
CA ILE A 135 6.35 -1.35 3.31
C ILE A 135 5.45 -1.76 2.14
N PHE A 136 5.08 -3.03 2.11
CA PHE A 136 4.09 -3.54 1.16
C PHE A 136 2.68 -3.46 1.76
N MET A 137 1.67 -3.19 0.91
CA MET A 137 0.27 -3.26 1.30
C MET A 137 -0.30 -4.63 0.92
N GLY A 138 -0.40 -5.52 1.90
CA GLY A 138 -1.08 -6.80 1.84
C GLY A 138 -2.60 -6.68 1.83
N SER A 139 -3.29 -7.70 2.32
CA SER A 139 -4.74 -7.70 2.53
C SER A 139 -5.15 -8.91 3.36
N VAL A 140 -6.22 -8.81 4.12
CA VAL A 140 -6.89 -9.94 4.77
C VAL A 140 -7.26 -11.08 3.80
N HIS A 141 -7.35 -10.79 2.49
CA HIS A 141 -7.58 -11.80 1.46
C HIS A 141 -6.48 -12.85 1.33
N SER A 142 -5.27 -12.59 1.83
CA SER A 142 -4.19 -13.59 1.92
C SER A 142 -4.38 -14.59 3.06
N GLN A 143 -5.18 -14.25 4.07
CA GLN A 143 -5.41 -15.04 5.28
C GLN A 143 -6.82 -15.66 5.33
N ARG A 144 -7.85 -14.89 4.97
CA ARG A 144 -9.25 -15.33 4.96
C ARG A 144 -9.72 -15.56 3.53
N ALA A 145 -10.38 -16.69 3.30
CA ALA A 145 -10.91 -17.04 1.98
C ALA A 145 -12.15 -16.20 1.64
N PHE A 146 -12.10 -15.55 0.47
CA PHE A 146 -13.23 -14.85 -0.13
C PHE A 146 -13.46 -15.44 -1.53
N PRO A 147 -14.53 -16.22 -1.76
CA PRO A 147 -14.83 -16.79 -3.06
C PRO A 147 -14.82 -15.74 -4.18
N GLY A 148 -14.25 -16.10 -5.31
CA GLY A 148 -14.08 -15.20 -6.47
C GLY A 148 -12.95 -14.18 -6.35
N ALA A 149 -12.17 -14.17 -5.27
CA ALA A 149 -11.06 -13.24 -5.08
C ALA A 149 -9.68 -13.85 -5.31
N SER A 150 -9.60 -15.06 -5.90
CA SER A 150 -8.33 -15.79 -6.06
C SER A 150 -7.22 -14.98 -6.76
N PRO A 151 -7.46 -14.21 -7.84
CA PRO A 151 -6.41 -13.41 -8.47
C PRO A 151 -5.82 -12.35 -7.53
N TYR A 152 -6.70 -11.59 -6.89
CA TYR A 152 -6.27 -10.54 -5.95
C TYR A 152 -5.60 -11.13 -4.70
N ALA A 153 -6.19 -12.16 -4.10
CA ALA A 153 -5.64 -12.84 -2.93
C ALA A 153 -4.23 -13.39 -3.20
N ALA A 154 -4.02 -13.99 -4.38
CA ALA A 154 -2.72 -14.49 -4.78
C ALA A 154 -1.66 -13.39 -4.87
N THR A 155 -2.00 -12.19 -5.43
CA THR A 155 -1.06 -11.07 -5.45
C THR A 155 -0.71 -10.59 -4.04
N LYS A 156 -1.67 -10.59 -3.11
CA LYS A 156 -1.43 -10.14 -1.74
C LYS A 156 -0.63 -11.17 -0.92
N GLY A 157 -0.88 -12.46 -1.14
CA GLY A 157 -0.04 -13.53 -0.59
C GLY A 157 1.40 -13.47 -1.10
N ALA A 158 1.59 -13.17 -2.40
CA ALA A 158 2.93 -12.99 -2.99
C ALA A 158 3.70 -11.85 -2.29
N LEU A 159 3.06 -10.70 -2.01
CA LEU A 159 3.72 -9.59 -1.30
C LEU A 159 4.10 -9.94 0.13
N GLU A 160 3.30 -10.74 0.83
CA GLU A 160 3.62 -11.20 2.19
C GLU A 160 4.81 -12.16 2.21
N THR A 161 4.86 -13.10 1.27
CA THR A 161 6.03 -13.98 1.11
C THR A 161 7.27 -13.19 0.73
N LEU A 162 7.15 -12.26 -0.22
CA LEU A 162 8.23 -11.37 -0.65
C LEU A 162 8.79 -10.54 0.51
N THR A 163 7.95 -10.11 1.44
CA THR A 163 8.35 -9.36 2.63
C THR A 163 9.42 -10.10 3.44
N GLY A 164 9.21 -11.39 3.72
CA GLY A 164 10.17 -12.20 4.47
C GLY A 164 11.49 -12.40 3.72
N VAL A 165 11.40 -12.69 2.41
CA VAL A 165 12.59 -12.91 1.57
C VAL A 165 13.43 -11.64 1.49
N LEU A 166 12.84 -10.50 1.15
CA LEU A 166 13.56 -9.24 1.03
C LEU A 166 14.06 -8.72 2.39
N ALA A 167 13.35 -9.00 3.47
CA ALA A 167 13.84 -8.65 4.82
C ALA A 167 15.14 -9.39 5.16
N ALA A 168 15.23 -10.68 4.80
CA ALA A 168 16.44 -11.47 4.99
C ALA A 168 17.58 -11.03 4.05
N GLU A 169 17.26 -10.67 2.81
CA GLU A 169 18.22 -10.26 1.79
C GLU A 169 18.79 -8.86 2.05
N LEU A 170 17.96 -7.90 2.44
CA LEU A 170 18.34 -6.49 2.59
C LEU A 170 18.69 -6.09 4.03
N GLY A 171 18.26 -6.89 5.00
CA GLY A 171 18.52 -6.64 6.42
C GLY A 171 20.01 -6.48 6.78
N PRO A 172 20.93 -7.33 6.27
CA PRO A 172 22.37 -7.15 6.48
C PRO A 172 22.91 -5.81 5.96
N GLN A 173 22.20 -5.16 5.05
CA GLN A 173 22.53 -3.85 4.49
C GLN A 173 21.79 -2.70 5.19
N GLY A 174 21.04 -3.00 6.25
CA GLY A 174 20.32 -2.01 7.06
C GLY A 174 18.96 -1.58 6.52
N VAL A 175 18.45 -2.19 5.44
CA VAL A 175 17.11 -1.90 4.91
C VAL A 175 16.09 -2.87 5.51
N ARG A 176 15.03 -2.32 6.08
CA ARG A 176 13.93 -3.10 6.69
C ARG A 176 12.81 -3.30 5.67
N VAL A 177 12.17 -4.46 5.70
CA VAL A 177 11.03 -4.76 4.83
C VAL A 177 9.91 -5.32 5.68
N SER A 178 8.71 -4.76 5.54
CA SER A 178 7.52 -5.19 6.28
C SER A 178 6.27 -5.09 5.39
N CYS A 179 5.19 -5.70 5.83
CA CYS A 179 3.90 -5.65 5.15
C CYS A 179 2.82 -5.24 6.14
N VAL A 180 1.91 -4.36 5.76
CA VAL A 180 0.64 -4.12 6.47
C VAL A 180 -0.44 -4.95 5.80
N ARG A 181 -1.25 -5.66 6.58
CA ARG A 181 -2.40 -6.46 6.13
C ARG A 181 -3.71 -5.81 6.61
N PRO A 182 -4.33 -4.94 5.80
CA PRO A 182 -5.61 -4.31 6.16
C PRO A 182 -6.78 -5.29 6.09
N GLY A 183 -7.78 -5.04 6.96
CA GLY A 183 -9.12 -5.62 6.86
C GLY A 183 -10.05 -4.83 5.95
N GLY A 184 -11.34 -4.79 6.30
CA GLY A 184 -12.35 -3.99 5.61
C GLY A 184 -12.19 -2.50 5.90
N VAL A 185 -11.69 -1.75 4.93
CA VAL A 185 -11.58 -0.28 4.94
C VAL A 185 -12.22 0.27 3.68
N PHE A 186 -13.01 1.33 3.79
CA PHE A 186 -13.60 1.95 2.61
C PHE A 186 -12.54 2.56 1.71
N THR A 187 -12.52 2.13 0.44
CA THR A 187 -11.62 2.63 -0.61
C THR A 187 -12.27 2.50 -1.98
N GLU A 188 -11.83 3.26 -2.96
CA GLU A 188 -12.32 3.19 -4.36
C GLU A 188 -11.85 1.93 -5.13
N ILE A 189 -11.22 0.94 -4.49
CA ILE A 189 -10.59 -0.18 -5.22
C ILE A 189 -11.61 -1.06 -5.95
N ASN A 190 -12.79 -1.27 -5.38
CA ASN A 190 -13.85 -2.06 -5.99
C ASN A 190 -14.55 -1.31 -7.12
N GLN A 191 -14.78 -0.01 -6.95
CA GLN A 191 -15.34 0.86 -7.99
C GLN A 191 -14.40 0.96 -9.19
N ARG A 192 -13.10 1.18 -8.95
CA ARG A 192 -12.09 1.21 -10.02
C ARG A 192 -11.96 -0.11 -10.79
N ALA A 193 -12.26 -1.22 -10.16
CA ALA A 193 -12.31 -2.52 -10.81
C ALA A 193 -13.60 -2.76 -11.61
N GLY A 194 -14.54 -1.79 -11.63
CA GLY A 194 -15.82 -1.92 -12.30
C GLY A 194 -16.76 -2.97 -11.69
N LEU A 195 -16.53 -3.32 -10.43
CA LEU A 195 -17.27 -4.39 -9.74
C LEU A 195 -18.59 -3.92 -9.15
N PHE A 196 -18.66 -2.65 -8.74
CA PHE A 196 -19.81 -2.05 -8.06
C PHE A 196 -19.85 -0.55 -8.33
N ASP A 197 -21.05 0.05 -8.28
CA ASP A 197 -21.19 1.49 -8.12
C ASP A 197 -20.85 1.92 -6.67
N ASP A 198 -20.87 3.23 -6.39
CA ASP A 198 -20.46 3.76 -5.10
C ASP A 198 -21.38 3.29 -3.96
N ALA A 199 -22.68 3.22 -4.18
CA ALA A 199 -23.67 2.83 -3.17
C ALA A 199 -23.59 1.33 -2.89
N GLU A 200 -23.46 0.51 -3.93
CA GLU A 200 -23.30 -0.94 -3.82
C GLU A 200 -21.99 -1.31 -3.12
N ALA A 201 -20.87 -0.62 -3.47
CA ALA A 201 -19.57 -0.84 -2.86
C ALA A 201 -19.59 -0.52 -1.36
N LEU A 202 -20.25 0.58 -0.97
CA LEU A 202 -20.41 0.98 0.43
C LEU A 202 -21.28 -0.05 1.18
N ALA A 203 -22.48 -0.36 0.66
CA ALA A 203 -23.39 -1.30 1.30
C ALA A 203 -22.76 -2.69 1.50
N ARG A 204 -22.02 -3.17 0.48
CA ARG A 204 -21.29 -4.43 0.58
C ARG A 204 -20.20 -4.38 1.64
N LEU A 205 -19.46 -3.28 1.72
CA LEU A 205 -18.41 -3.14 2.72
C LEU A 205 -19.02 -3.05 4.13
N GLU A 206 -20.09 -2.28 4.31
CA GLU A 206 -20.83 -2.18 5.57
C GLU A 206 -21.37 -3.54 6.02
N SER A 207 -21.82 -4.38 5.09
CA SER A 207 -22.25 -5.75 5.39
C SER A 207 -21.14 -6.64 5.96
N LEU A 208 -19.88 -6.26 5.80
CA LEU A 208 -18.73 -6.95 6.40
C LEU A 208 -18.43 -6.48 7.84
N ALA A 209 -19.02 -5.38 8.31
CA ALA A 209 -18.76 -4.86 9.66
C ALA A 209 -18.99 -5.92 10.75
N PRO A 210 -20.10 -6.68 10.75
CA PRO A 210 -20.33 -7.73 11.76
C PRO A 210 -19.35 -8.90 11.69
N ALA A 211 -18.65 -9.09 10.58
CA ALA A 211 -17.65 -10.15 10.42
C ALA A 211 -16.28 -9.77 11.03
N HIS A 212 -16.09 -8.52 11.42
CA HIS A 212 -14.94 -8.07 12.20
C HIS A 212 -15.21 -8.36 13.68
N ALA A 213 -14.21 -8.86 14.42
CA ALA A 213 -14.35 -9.07 15.86
C ALA A 213 -14.67 -7.76 16.62
N LEU A 214 -14.19 -6.61 16.10
CA LEU A 214 -14.51 -5.28 16.64
C LEU A 214 -15.86 -4.72 16.18
N GLY A 215 -16.62 -5.44 15.35
CA GLY A 215 -17.98 -5.07 14.93
C GLY A 215 -18.08 -3.85 14.01
N ARG A 216 -16.97 -3.37 13.46
CA ARG A 216 -16.93 -2.21 12.58
C ARG A 216 -15.86 -2.31 11.49
N LEU A 217 -15.99 -1.48 10.48
CA LEU A 217 -14.93 -1.25 9.49
C LEU A 217 -13.78 -0.45 10.10
N GLY A 218 -12.59 -0.61 9.50
CA GLY A 218 -11.43 0.22 9.78
C GLY A 218 -11.47 1.54 9.01
N THR A 219 -10.57 2.43 9.36
CA THR A 219 -10.34 3.72 8.70
C THR A 219 -8.98 3.75 8.03
N ALA A 220 -8.80 4.64 7.05
CA ALA A 220 -7.49 4.86 6.43
C ALA A 220 -6.44 5.35 7.44
N THR A 221 -6.87 6.08 8.48
CA THR A 221 -5.98 6.55 9.56
C THR A 221 -5.41 5.39 10.36
N GLU A 222 -6.23 4.40 10.76
CA GLU A 222 -5.75 3.23 11.50
C GLU A 222 -4.71 2.41 10.70
N ILE A 223 -4.86 2.37 9.38
CA ILE A 223 -3.84 1.75 8.51
C ILE A 223 -2.58 2.63 8.41
N ALA A 224 -2.75 3.95 8.36
CA ALA A 224 -1.63 4.89 8.30
C ALA A 224 -0.79 4.88 9.59
N GLU A 225 -1.40 4.71 10.76
CA GLU A 225 -0.71 4.54 12.05
C GLU A 225 0.19 3.29 12.04
N ALA A 226 -0.28 2.18 11.44
CA ALA A 226 0.53 0.98 11.28
C ALA A 226 1.71 1.19 10.31
N VAL A 227 1.49 1.94 9.23
CA VAL A 227 2.54 2.33 8.29
C VAL A 227 3.57 3.22 8.99
N GLU A 228 3.14 4.23 9.76
CA GLU A 228 4.02 5.08 10.56
C GLU A 228 4.86 4.25 11.54
N TYR A 229 4.23 3.34 12.28
CA TYR A 229 4.93 2.45 13.20
C TYR A 229 6.05 1.68 12.49
N LEU A 230 5.76 1.01 11.37
CA LEU A 230 6.75 0.23 10.62
C LEU A 230 7.84 1.10 9.97
N ALA A 231 7.51 2.30 9.52
CA ALA A 231 8.48 3.25 9.00
C ALA A 231 9.53 3.63 10.06
N ARG A 232 9.12 3.81 11.31
CA ARG A 232 9.93 4.30 12.43
C ARG A 232 10.57 3.22 13.30
N ALA A 233 9.99 2.01 13.33
CA ALA A 233 10.41 0.92 14.22
C ALA A 233 11.69 0.24 13.72
N GLU A 234 12.83 0.61 14.28
CA GLU A 234 14.17 0.18 13.82
C GLU A 234 14.48 -1.30 14.04
N TRP A 235 13.74 -1.97 14.92
CA TRP A 235 13.87 -3.41 15.21
C TRP A 235 12.75 -4.25 14.59
N ALA A 236 11.97 -3.68 13.66
CA ALA A 236 10.88 -4.36 12.97
C ALA A 236 11.23 -4.61 11.51
N THR A 237 11.43 -5.88 11.12
CA THR A 237 11.62 -6.32 9.74
C THR A 237 11.07 -7.73 9.56
N GLY A 238 10.70 -8.11 8.33
CA GLY A 238 10.12 -9.41 8.01
C GLY A 238 8.67 -9.60 8.53
N ASN A 239 8.03 -8.53 9.03
CA ASN A 239 6.74 -8.61 9.69
C ASN A 239 5.58 -8.45 8.69
N VAL A 240 4.51 -9.21 8.92
CA VAL A 240 3.18 -8.93 8.37
C VAL A 240 2.31 -8.41 9.52
N LEU A 241 2.15 -7.10 9.62
CA LEU A 241 1.34 -6.45 10.64
C LEU A 241 -0.12 -6.43 10.20
N THR A 242 -0.96 -7.23 10.86
CA THR A 242 -2.39 -7.31 10.60
C THR A 242 -3.13 -6.18 11.32
N VAL A 243 -3.91 -5.39 10.56
CA VAL A 243 -4.76 -4.30 11.05
C VAL A 243 -6.13 -4.46 10.40
N ASP A 244 -6.94 -5.36 10.94
CA ASP A 244 -8.15 -5.86 10.28
C ASP A 244 -9.38 -5.94 11.19
N GLY A 245 -9.30 -5.39 12.40
CA GLY A 245 -10.41 -5.47 13.37
C GLY A 245 -10.81 -6.90 13.72
N GLY A 246 -9.93 -7.88 13.47
CA GLY A 246 -10.17 -9.31 13.70
C GLY A 246 -10.95 -9.99 12.56
N LEU A 247 -11.07 -9.39 11.39
CA LEU A 247 -11.75 -10.00 10.23
C LEU A 247 -11.10 -11.34 9.82
N GLY A 248 -9.77 -11.41 9.87
CA GLY A 248 -8.99 -12.59 9.52
C GLY A 248 -9.18 -13.78 10.48
N LEU A 249 -9.68 -13.55 11.69
CA LEU A 249 -9.92 -14.61 12.68
C LEU A 249 -11.08 -15.54 12.29
N GLY A 250 -11.94 -15.10 11.37
CA GLY A 250 -13.11 -15.88 10.93
C GLY A 250 -14.19 -16.03 12.00
N VAL A 251 -14.20 -15.14 12.99
CA VAL A 251 -15.21 -15.17 14.06
C VAL A 251 -16.58 -14.92 13.46
N THR A 252 -17.51 -15.84 13.71
CA THR A 252 -18.94 -15.59 13.49
C THR A 252 -19.51 -15.15 14.81
N ASN A 253 -19.87 -13.88 14.93
CA ASN A 253 -20.71 -13.41 16.03
C ASN A 253 -22.14 -13.91 15.76
N ALA A 254 -22.39 -15.18 16.00
CA ALA A 254 -23.72 -15.79 15.95
C ALA A 254 -24.42 -15.61 17.28
#